data_ecfd46e88271d9051306c08de23e70ec
#
_entry.id   ecfd46e88271d9051306c08de23e70ec
#
_cell.length_a   1.000
_cell.length_b   1.000
_cell.length_c   1.000
_cell.angle_alpha   90.00
_cell.angle_beta   90.00
_cell.angle_gamma   90.00
#
_symmetry.space_group_name_H-M   'P 1'
#
loop_
_entity.id
_entity.type
_entity.pdbx_description
1 polymer ?
#
loop_
_entity_poly.entity_id
_entity_poly.type
_entity_poly.pdbx_seq_one_letter_code
_entity_poly.pdbx_strand_id
1 'polypeptide(L)'
;MTTNWLSDIEQSAWRNFVTTVPDLEAAFEADIASHDITMGDYKVLVFLSEADDNRLRMCDLADSLRLSPSGLTRRLDGMVKAGWIERSACSADRRVMYAHLTDAGMNKMRAAAPDHVESVRRHFLEPLGAKGVQQLSELFSRIRHHLQQTQDA
;
A
#
# COMPACT_ATOMS: atom_id res chain seq x y z
N MET A 1 -9.63 33.48 18.61
CA MET A 1 -8.57 32.47 18.78
C MET A 1 -7.49 32.75 17.73
N THR A 2 -6.27 33.03 18.16
CA THR A 2 -5.12 33.22 17.23
C THR A 2 -4.63 31.83 16.81
N THR A 3 -4.54 31.61 15.50
CA THR A 3 -3.96 30.36 14.95
C THR A 3 -2.48 30.29 15.33
N ASN A 4 -2.06 29.17 15.93
CA ASN A 4 -0.64 28.88 16.14
C ASN A 4 -0.05 28.35 14.83
N TRP A 5 0.55 29.23 14.03
CA TRP A 5 1.13 28.87 12.74
C TRP A 5 2.41 28.05 12.92
N LEU A 6 2.69 27.19 11.90
CA LEU A 6 3.93 26.41 11.87
C LEU A 6 5.15 27.37 11.80
N SER A 7 6.20 27.03 12.53
CA SER A 7 7.52 27.62 12.38
C SER A 7 8.12 27.27 11.00
N ASP A 8 9.18 27.96 10.60
CA ASP A 8 9.83 27.74 9.30
C ASP A 8 10.31 26.31 9.12
N ILE A 9 10.86 25.68 10.17
CA ILE A 9 11.32 24.29 10.11
C ILE A 9 10.16 23.30 10.03
N GLU A 10 9.08 23.54 10.78
CA GLU A 10 7.87 22.68 10.71
C GLU A 10 7.20 22.80 9.35
N GLN A 11 7.11 24.00 8.78
CA GLN A 11 6.57 24.24 7.46
C GLN A 11 7.43 23.57 6.37
N SER A 12 8.76 23.64 6.49
CA SER A 12 9.69 22.99 5.58
C SER A 12 9.54 21.47 5.63
N ALA A 13 9.49 20.88 6.82
CA ALA A 13 9.29 19.44 7.01
C ALA A 13 7.97 18.98 6.41
N TRP A 14 6.87 19.70 6.67
CA TRP A 14 5.54 19.40 6.12
C TRP A 14 5.52 19.49 4.60
N ARG A 15 6.07 20.55 4.00
CA ARG A 15 6.14 20.73 2.54
C ARG A 15 6.94 19.61 1.89
N ASN A 16 8.12 19.30 2.42
CA ASN A 16 8.94 18.21 1.91
C ASN A 16 8.17 16.87 1.92
N PHE A 17 7.47 16.56 2.99
CA PHE A 17 6.65 15.37 3.09
C PHE A 17 5.56 15.33 2.01
N VAL A 18 4.71 16.36 1.91
CA VAL A 18 3.55 16.36 1.01
C VAL A 18 3.92 16.42 -0.47
N THR A 19 5.10 16.94 -0.80
CA THR A 19 5.59 16.98 -2.19
C THR A 19 6.36 15.72 -2.57
N THR A 20 7.16 15.16 -1.67
CA THR A 20 8.01 14.00 -1.98
C THR A 20 7.22 12.70 -2.10
N VAL A 21 6.16 12.51 -1.29
CA VAL A 21 5.38 11.26 -1.31
C VAL A 21 4.74 10.99 -2.68
N PRO A 22 4.04 11.93 -3.32
CA PRO A 22 3.50 11.72 -4.67
C PRO A 22 4.59 11.46 -5.73
N ASP A 23 5.74 12.12 -5.63
CA ASP A 23 6.86 11.92 -6.56
C ASP A 23 7.44 10.50 -6.43
N LEU A 24 7.57 9.98 -5.20
CA LEU A 24 7.97 8.59 -4.96
C LEU A 24 6.95 7.60 -5.51
N GLU A 25 5.66 7.84 -5.28
CA GLU A 25 4.59 6.98 -5.82
C GLU A 25 4.62 6.95 -7.35
N ALA A 26 4.84 8.09 -7.99
CA ALA A 26 4.98 8.17 -9.45
C ALA A 26 6.21 7.41 -9.96
N ALA A 27 7.36 7.49 -9.27
CA ALA A 27 8.55 6.74 -9.61
C ALA A 27 8.35 5.23 -9.48
N PHE A 28 7.73 4.76 -8.40
CA PHE A 28 7.42 3.34 -8.20
C PHE A 28 6.43 2.81 -9.25
N GLU A 29 5.41 3.61 -9.62
CA GLU A 29 4.47 3.27 -10.68
C GLU A 29 5.18 3.12 -12.03
N ALA A 30 6.08 4.05 -12.37
CA ALA A 30 6.84 4.01 -13.62
C ALA A 30 7.77 2.78 -13.70
N ASP A 31 8.43 2.44 -12.60
CA ASP A 31 9.38 1.31 -12.58
C ASP A 31 8.70 -0.07 -12.65
N ILE A 32 7.47 -0.20 -12.12
CA ILE A 32 6.73 -1.46 -12.16
C ILE A 32 5.91 -1.65 -13.45
N ALA A 33 5.73 -0.58 -14.24
CA ALA A 33 4.88 -0.60 -15.42
C ALA A 33 5.30 -1.64 -16.48
N SER A 34 6.59 -2.00 -16.56
CA SER A 34 7.11 -3.04 -17.45
C SER A 34 6.50 -4.43 -17.20
N HIS A 35 5.88 -4.62 -16.05
CA HIS A 35 5.19 -5.86 -15.68
C HIS A 35 3.69 -5.85 -16.02
N ASP A 36 3.17 -4.86 -16.75
CA ASP A 36 1.73 -4.71 -17.04
C ASP A 36 0.87 -4.80 -15.77
N ILE A 37 1.30 -4.13 -14.72
CA ILE A 37 0.61 -4.06 -13.42
C ILE A 37 0.77 -2.66 -12.84
N THR A 38 -0.25 -2.18 -12.14
CA THR A 38 -0.16 -0.92 -11.39
C THR A 38 0.36 -1.16 -9.98
N MET A 39 0.94 -0.13 -9.34
CA MET A 39 1.31 -0.19 -7.92
C MET A 39 0.11 -0.51 -7.02
N GLY A 40 -1.08 -0.04 -7.40
CA GLY A 40 -2.31 -0.36 -6.69
C GLY A 40 -2.67 -1.83 -6.74
N ASP A 41 -2.51 -2.48 -7.90
CA ASP A 41 -2.73 -3.92 -8.06
C ASP A 41 -1.63 -4.73 -7.36
N TYR A 42 -0.38 -4.30 -7.49
CA TYR A 42 0.75 -4.91 -6.78
C TYR A 42 0.53 -4.93 -5.26
N LYS A 43 0.10 -3.80 -4.67
CA LYS A 43 -0.25 -3.72 -3.24
C LYS A 43 -1.32 -4.74 -2.85
N VAL A 44 -2.37 -4.91 -3.67
CA VAL A 44 -3.41 -5.95 -3.43
C VAL A 44 -2.79 -7.34 -3.39
N LEU A 45 -1.96 -7.69 -4.38
CA LEU A 45 -1.32 -9.01 -4.43
C LEU A 45 -0.42 -9.25 -3.22
N VAL A 46 0.33 -8.24 -2.78
CA VAL A 46 1.18 -8.32 -1.57
C VAL A 46 0.34 -8.59 -0.33
N PHE A 47 -0.72 -7.80 -0.08
CA PHE A 47 -1.58 -8.01 1.09
C PHE A 47 -2.22 -9.41 1.12
N LEU A 48 -2.64 -9.91 -0.03
CA LEU A 48 -3.19 -11.25 -0.13
C LEU A 48 -2.12 -12.33 0.06
N SER A 49 -0.90 -12.12 -0.42
CA SER A 49 0.19 -13.09 -0.27
C SER A 49 0.71 -13.22 1.15
N GLU A 50 0.53 -12.18 1.97
CA GLU A 50 0.92 -12.14 3.39
C GLU A 50 -0.19 -12.64 4.32
N ALA A 51 -1.41 -12.79 3.80
CA ALA A 51 -2.56 -13.25 4.57
C ALA A 51 -2.62 -14.77 4.70
N ASP A 52 -3.25 -15.24 5.77
CA ASP A 52 -3.51 -16.66 5.98
C ASP A 52 -4.32 -17.24 4.80
N ASP A 53 -3.91 -18.41 4.31
CA ASP A 53 -4.51 -19.07 3.14
C ASP A 53 -4.57 -18.18 1.88
N ASN A 54 -3.70 -17.17 1.78
CA ASN A 54 -3.67 -16.19 0.67
C ASN A 54 -5.03 -15.53 0.40
N ARG A 55 -5.81 -15.23 1.45
CA ARG A 55 -7.15 -14.64 1.32
C ARG A 55 -7.44 -13.60 2.39
N LEU A 56 -8.23 -12.61 2.05
CA LEU A 56 -8.76 -11.60 2.97
C LEU A 56 -10.24 -11.36 2.70
N ARG A 57 -10.97 -10.98 3.76
CA ARG A 57 -12.31 -10.43 3.57
C ARG A 57 -12.22 -9.14 2.76
N MET A 58 -13.22 -8.90 1.92
CA MET A 58 -13.25 -7.68 1.10
C MET A 58 -13.21 -6.39 1.94
N CYS A 59 -13.86 -6.37 3.11
CA CYS A 59 -13.80 -5.22 4.03
C CYS A 59 -12.40 -5.00 4.59
N ASP A 60 -11.74 -6.07 5.07
CA ASP A 60 -10.40 -5.98 5.67
C ASP A 60 -9.35 -5.54 4.63
N LEU A 61 -9.49 -6.01 3.39
CA LEU A 61 -8.64 -5.60 2.28
C LEU A 61 -8.87 -4.13 1.88
N ALA A 62 -10.14 -3.67 1.88
CA ALA A 62 -10.46 -2.28 1.62
C ALA A 62 -9.85 -1.35 2.68
N ASP A 63 -9.97 -1.72 3.96
CA ASP A 63 -9.40 -0.98 5.09
C ASP A 63 -7.87 -0.92 5.02
N SER A 64 -7.22 -2.07 4.72
CA SER A 64 -5.76 -2.15 4.56
C SER A 64 -5.23 -1.26 3.44
N LEU A 65 -5.97 -1.17 2.33
CA LEU A 65 -5.63 -0.35 1.16
C LEU A 65 -6.13 1.10 1.27
N ARG A 66 -6.87 1.46 2.33
CA ARG A 66 -7.52 2.77 2.49
C ARG A 66 -8.43 3.11 1.30
N LEU A 67 -9.16 2.13 0.79
CA LEU A 67 -10.11 2.26 -0.30
C LEU A 67 -11.55 2.19 0.21
N SER A 68 -12.46 2.89 -0.49
CA SER A 68 -13.89 2.64 -0.31
C SER A 68 -14.25 1.24 -0.84
N PRO A 69 -15.34 0.61 -0.35
CA PRO A 69 -15.79 -0.69 -0.86
C PRO A 69 -16.00 -0.70 -2.38
N SER A 70 -16.54 0.37 -2.95
CA SER A 70 -16.72 0.51 -4.40
C SER A 70 -15.40 0.70 -5.15
N GLY A 71 -14.44 1.42 -4.55
CA GLY A 71 -13.09 1.59 -5.08
C GLY A 71 -12.34 0.27 -5.15
N LEU A 72 -12.42 -0.53 -4.07
CA LEU A 72 -11.84 -1.88 -4.06
C LEU A 72 -12.51 -2.77 -5.11
N THR A 73 -13.86 -2.83 -5.15
CA THR A 73 -14.59 -3.66 -6.11
C THR A 73 -14.12 -3.37 -7.54
N ARG A 74 -14.08 -2.10 -7.94
CA ARG A 74 -13.64 -1.70 -9.28
C ARG A 74 -12.19 -2.11 -9.58
N ARG A 75 -11.28 -1.99 -8.61
CA ARG A 75 -9.89 -2.44 -8.76
C ARG A 75 -9.83 -3.96 -8.96
N LEU A 76 -10.50 -4.71 -8.11
CA LEU A 76 -10.49 -6.16 -8.19
C LEU A 76 -11.16 -6.72 -9.44
N ASP A 77 -12.12 -6.00 -10.07
CA ASP A 77 -12.75 -6.44 -11.33
C ASP A 77 -11.73 -6.67 -12.44
N GLY A 78 -10.76 -5.77 -12.60
CA GLY A 78 -9.65 -5.92 -13.53
C GLY A 78 -8.76 -7.12 -13.20
N MET A 79 -8.44 -7.30 -11.93
CA MET A 79 -7.56 -8.37 -11.46
C MET A 79 -8.22 -9.76 -11.54
N VAL A 80 -9.54 -9.85 -11.31
CA VAL A 80 -10.33 -11.08 -11.52
C VAL A 80 -10.37 -11.43 -13.01
N LYS A 81 -10.59 -10.44 -13.88
CA LYS A 81 -10.57 -10.65 -15.33
C LYS A 81 -9.20 -11.11 -15.83
N ALA A 82 -8.12 -10.63 -15.23
CA ALA A 82 -6.76 -11.07 -15.52
C ALA A 82 -6.41 -12.45 -14.91
N GLY A 83 -7.29 -13.02 -14.07
CA GLY A 83 -7.07 -14.30 -13.41
C GLY A 83 -6.11 -14.26 -12.22
N TRP A 84 -5.77 -13.07 -11.71
CA TRP A 84 -4.83 -12.93 -10.57
C TRP A 84 -5.52 -13.14 -9.24
N ILE A 85 -6.81 -12.92 -9.17
CA ILE A 85 -7.63 -13.00 -7.97
C ILE A 85 -8.94 -13.72 -8.30
N GLU A 86 -9.47 -14.44 -7.31
CA GLU A 86 -10.81 -14.99 -7.31
C GLU A 86 -11.62 -14.40 -6.16
N ARG A 87 -12.95 -14.36 -6.30
CA ARG A 87 -13.87 -13.97 -5.24
C ARG A 87 -14.76 -15.14 -4.86
N SER A 88 -14.97 -15.32 -3.56
CA SER A 88 -15.92 -16.31 -3.07
C SER A 88 -16.72 -15.78 -1.88
N ALA A 89 -17.95 -16.28 -1.74
CA ALA A 89 -18.73 -16.06 -0.54
C ALA A 89 -18.26 -16.99 0.58
N CYS A 90 -18.33 -16.53 1.82
CA CYS A 90 -18.12 -17.38 2.98
C CYS A 90 -19.20 -18.48 3.01
N SER A 91 -18.80 -19.74 3.26
CA SER A 91 -19.72 -20.86 3.38
C SER A 91 -20.68 -20.72 4.56
N ALA A 92 -20.24 -20.09 5.65
CA ALA A 92 -21.03 -19.88 6.85
C ALA A 92 -21.94 -18.64 6.78
N ASP A 93 -21.53 -17.59 6.07
CA ASP A 93 -22.32 -16.36 5.86
C ASP A 93 -22.06 -15.79 4.47
N ARG A 94 -23.00 -15.99 3.56
CA ARG A 94 -22.90 -15.55 2.16
C ARG A 94 -22.81 -14.02 1.98
N ARG A 95 -23.06 -13.25 3.02
CA ARG A 95 -22.87 -11.77 3.01
C ARG A 95 -21.41 -11.39 3.12
N VAL A 96 -20.58 -12.31 3.61
CA VAL A 96 -19.12 -12.10 3.73
C VAL A 96 -18.46 -12.60 2.46
N MET A 97 -17.78 -11.70 1.76
CA MET A 97 -17.02 -11.99 0.54
C MET A 97 -15.51 -11.98 0.83
N TYR A 98 -14.80 -12.92 0.25
CA TYR A 98 -13.35 -13.02 0.26
C TYR A 98 -12.75 -12.75 -1.11
N ALA A 99 -11.57 -12.13 -1.11
CA ALA A 99 -10.66 -12.13 -2.25
C ALA A 99 -9.56 -13.18 -1.98
N HIS A 100 -9.27 -14.00 -2.97
CA HIS A 100 -8.24 -15.05 -2.92
C HIS A 100 -7.17 -14.75 -3.96
N LEU A 101 -5.91 -14.87 -3.58
CA LEU A 101 -4.79 -14.83 -4.52
C LEU A 101 -4.71 -16.17 -5.27
N THR A 102 -4.67 -16.11 -6.59
CA THR A 102 -4.42 -17.29 -7.42
C THR A 102 -2.93 -17.56 -7.60
N ASP A 103 -2.56 -18.74 -8.10
CA ASP A 103 -1.17 -19.03 -8.50
C ASP A 103 -0.68 -18.06 -9.59
N ALA A 104 -1.54 -17.65 -10.51
CA ALA A 104 -1.22 -16.65 -11.52
C ALA A 104 -0.94 -15.29 -10.90
N GLY A 105 -1.73 -14.87 -9.91
CA GLY A 105 -1.50 -13.64 -9.13
C GLY A 105 -0.22 -13.69 -8.31
N MET A 106 0.05 -14.81 -7.65
CA MET A 106 1.30 -15.02 -6.92
C MET A 106 2.53 -14.94 -7.84
N ASN A 107 2.47 -15.56 -9.01
CA ASN A 107 3.54 -15.50 -10.00
C ASN A 107 3.72 -14.08 -10.56
N LYS A 108 2.63 -13.35 -10.81
CA LYS A 108 2.66 -11.94 -11.23
C LYS A 108 3.36 -11.06 -10.21
N MET A 109 3.00 -11.19 -8.94
CA MET A 109 3.63 -10.47 -7.84
C MET A 109 5.14 -10.79 -7.74
N ARG A 110 5.50 -12.08 -7.75
CA ARG A 110 6.90 -12.51 -7.65
C ARG A 110 7.76 -12.02 -8.81
N ALA A 111 7.20 -11.94 -10.01
CA ALA A 111 7.91 -11.42 -11.17
C ALA A 111 8.21 -9.92 -11.04
N ALA A 112 7.30 -9.14 -10.46
CA ALA A 112 7.45 -7.69 -10.29
C ALA A 112 8.24 -7.30 -9.02
N ALA A 113 8.30 -8.17 -8.01
CA ALA A 113 8.90 -7.86 -6.71
C ALA A 113 10.39 -7.42 -6.79
N PRO A 114 11.29 -8.04 -7.59
CA PRO A 114 12.68 -7.60 -7.68
C PRO A 114 12.82 -6.16 -8.17
N ASP A 115 12.07 -5.77 -9.21
CA ASP A 115 12.13 -4.42 -9.77
C ASP A 115 11.52 -3.39 -8.80
N HIS A 116 10.46 -3.75 -8.10
CA HIS A 116 9.90 -2.90 -7.04
C HIS A 116 10.91 -2.71 -5.89
N VAL A 117 11.56 -3.77 -5.42
CA VAL A 117 12.57 -3.66 -4.36
C VAL A 117 13.74 -2.78 -4.79
N GLU A 118 14.20 -2.93 -6.03
CA GLU A 118 15.27 -2.09 -6.60
C GLU A 118 14.82 -0.62 -6.71
N SER A 119 13.58 -0.38 -7.13
CA SER A 119 12.99 0.96 -7.17
C SER A 119 12.94 1.62 -5.78
N VAL A 120 12.51 0.87 -4.75
CA VAL A 120 12.52 1.34 -3.35
C VAL A 120 13.94 1.67 -2.89
N ARG A 121 14.92 0.82 -3.22
CA ARG A 121 16.33 1.10 -2.88
C ARG A 121 16.79 2.40 -3.52
N ARG A 122 16.67 2.51 -4.83
CA ARG A 122 17.17 3.63 -5.63
C ARG A 122 16.54 4.96 -5.28
N HIS A 123 15.20 5.00 -5.16
CA HIS A 123 14.48 6.25 -5.01
C HIS A 123 14.26 6.67 -3.54
N PHE A 124 14.30 5.73 -2.60
CA PHE A 124 13.94 6.00 -1.22
C PHE A 124 15.06 5.69 -0.21
N LEU A 125 15.65 4.50 -0.24
CA LEU A 125 16.59 4.09 0.81
C LEU A 125 18.00 4.67 0.60
N GLU A 126 18.53 4.64 -0.63
CA GLU A 126 19.88 5.11 -0.94
C GLU A 126 20.07 6.61 -0.68
N PRO A 127 19.14 7.50 -1.09
CA PRO A 127 19.24 8.92 -0.78
C PRO A 127 19.27 9.23 0.72
N LEU A 128 18.65 8.39 1.54
CA LEU A 128 18.61 8.55 3.00
C LEU A 128 19.90 8.05 3.69
N GLY A 129 20.55 7.05 3.11
CA GLY A 129 21.63 6.33 3.76
C GLY A 129 21.19 5.58 5.02
N ALA A 130 22.03 4.74 5.58
CA ALA A 130 21.67 3.86 6.70
C ALA A 130 21.12 4.61 7.94
N LYS A 131 21.75 5.73 8.30
CA LYS A 131 21.32 6.55 9.44
C LYS A 131 19.97 7.22 9.19
N GLY A 132 19.73 7.75 7.99
CA GLY A 132 18.45 8.36 7.63
C GLY A 132 17.31 7.35 7.60
N VAL A 133 17.55 6.14 7.09
CA VAL A 133 16.57 5.05 7.10
C VAL A 133 16.17 4.68 8.53
N GLN A 134 17.14 4.54 9.44
CA GLN A 134 16.83 4.26 10.85
C GLN A 134 16.01 5.39 11.49
N GLN A 135 16.43 6.65 11.33
CA GLN A 135 15.73 7.81 11.87
C GLN A 135 14.29 7.90 11.32
N LEU A 136 14.12 7.70 10.02
CA LEU A 136 12.80 7.73 9.38
C LEU A 136 11.89 6.63 9.93
N SER A 137 12.40 5.41 10.09
CA SER A 137 11.65 4.30 10.70
C SER A 137 11.13 4.64 12.08
N GLU A 138 11.99 5.22 12.94
CA GLU A 138 11.61 5.64 14.29
C GLU A 138 10.56 6.76 14.27
N LEU A 139 10.75 7.79 13.43
CA LEU A 139 9.84 8.94 13.33
C LEU A 139 8.45 8.52 12.82
N PHE A 140 8.40 7.71 11.77
CA PHE A 140 7.13 7.21 11.23
C PHE A 140 6.42 6.25 12.19
N SER A 141 7.17 5.47 12.98
CA SER A 141 6.58 4.63 14.02
C SER A 141 5.88 5.46 15.10
N ARG A 142 6.46 6.60 15.52
CA ARG A 142 5.82 7.53 16.47
C ARG A 142 4.54 8.14 15.90
N ILE A 143 4.56 8.59 14.64
CA ILE A 143 3.38 9.16 13.98
C ILE A 143 2.27 8.12 13.89
N ARG A 144 2.60 6.89 13.46
CA ARG A 144 1.64 5.78 13.35
C ARG A 144 1.00 5.45 14.69
N HIS A 145 1.80 5.33 15.73
CA HIS A 145 1.30 5.04 17.08
C HIS A 145 0.32 6.12 17.58
N HIS A 146 0.66 7.40 17.39
CA HIS A 146 -0.22 8.51 17.73
C HIS A 146 -1.56 8.45 16.98
N LEU A 147 -1.53 8.19 15.66
CA LEU A 147 -2.75 8.09 14.85
C LEU A 147 -3.64 6.93 15.27
N GLN A 148 -3.07 5.78 15.67
CA GLN A 148 -3.84 4.64 16.17
C GLN A 148 -4.55 4.97 17.49
N GLN A 149 -3.86 5.60 18.43
CA GLN A 149 -4.47 6.00 19.71
C GLN A 149 -5.61 7.00 19.55
N THR A 150 -5.57 7.87 18.54
CA THR A 150 -6.62 8.87 18.27
C THR A 150 -7.83 8.28 17.52
N GLN A 151 -7.72 7.11 16.91
CA GLN A 151 -8.85 6.41 16.29
C GLN A 151 -9.65 5.57 17.28
N ASP A 152 -9.03 5.17 18.38
CA ASP A 152 -9.64 4.33 19.45
C ASP A 152 -10.27 5.19 20.56
N ALA A 153 -10.16 6.52 20.50
CA ALA A 153 -10.70 7.48 21.49
C ALA A 153 -11.98 8.16 21.00
#